data_05dbda57a1cea5bb928626c88588e468
#
_entry.id   05dbda57a1cea5bb928626c88588e468
#
_cell.length_a   1.000
_cell.length_b   1.000
_cell.length_c   1.000
_cell.angle_alpha   90.00
_cell.angle_beta   90.00
_cell.angle_gamma   90.00
#
_symmetry.space_group_name_H-M   'P 1'
#
loop_
_entity.id
_entity.type
_entity.pdbx_description
1 polymer ?
#
loop_
_entity_poly.entity_id
_entity_poly.type
_entity_poly.pdbx_seq_one_letter_code
_entity_poly.pdbx_strand_id
1 'polypeptide(L)'
;MNKKQIVVGVVVVAIMSYLYSLPVKGLIKPKEAKTDKTNVMTANRKAATAVTVDMVSAPAKAAIGAALTAKINDLEGQLKNASGADGQKLQKQLASQWDDVNQPAPAAFYYQALARKENKLEDWLNAGNRFNDAYKLTQDTLTQPAFVTNAVEAFQSALKLKPESLEGKTGLGVAYVNGGASPMQGIALLLEVVKKDPNNWNANLNLGMFAMKSGQYEKAVGRFKTLIAQKQELEPTFYLAESYKQLGMKKEAIDAYQKCKEMMPDPVFGQRIDEYIKELKN
;
A
#
# COMPACT_ATOMS: atom_id res chain seq x y z
N MET A 1 -55.03 25.15 19.41
CA MET A 1 -54.01 24.06 19.56
C MET A 1 -54.63 22.93 20.32
N ASN A 2 -54.61 21.73 19.76
CA ASN A 2 -55.15 20.53 20.41
C ASN A 2 -54.28 20.14 21.64
N LYS A 3 -54.91 19.74 22.76
CA LYS A 3 -54.18 19.32 23.98
C LYS A 3 -53.04 18.32 23.70
N LYS A 4 -53.19 17.45 22.69
CA LYS A 4 -52.13 16.52 22.25
C LYS A 4 -50.91 17.21 21.63
N GLN A 5 -51.12 18.34 20.94
CA GLN A 5 -50.00 19.11 20.33
C GLN A 5 -49.19 19.86 21.39
N ILE A 6 -49.87 20.33 22.46
CA ILE A 6 -49.18 20.96 23.61
C ILE A 6 -48.31 19.96 24.36
N VAL A 7 -48.84 18.75 24.60
CA VAL A 7 -48.06 17.68 25.26
C VAL A 7 -46.85 17.27 24.45
N VAL A 8 -46.96 17.11 23.12
CA VAL A 8 -45.83 16.80 22.24
C VAL A 8 -44.80 17.93 22.27
N GLY A 9 -45.21 19.20 22.23
CA GLY A 9 -44.31 20.35 22.33
C GLY A 9 -43.52 20.38 23.64
N VAL A 10 -44.18 20.10 24.78
CA VAL A 10 -43.52 20.03 26.08
C VAL A 10 -42.51 18.89 26.17
N VAL A 11 -42.87 17.73 25.63
CA VAL A 11 -41.94 16.56 25.59
C VAL A 11 -40.69 16.86 24.73
N VAL A 12 -40.86 17.47 23.58
CA VAL A 12 -39.75 17.86 22.69
C VAL A 12 -38.82 18.88 23.39
N VAL A 13 -39.37 19.88 24.03
CA VAL A 13 -38.58 20.86 24.80
C VAL A 13 -37.83 20.21 25.97
N ALA A 14 -38.47 19.28 26.68
CA ALA A 14 -37.84 18.54 27.78
C ALA A 14 -36.67 17.68 27.27
N ILE A 15 -36.84 16.97 26.14
CA ILE A 15 -35.77 16.17 25.50
C ILE A 15 -34.62 17.06 25.04
N MET A 16 -34.90 18.20 24.39
CA MET A 16 -33.85 19.14 23.99
C MET A 16 -33.09 19.71 25.18
N SER A 17 -33.80 20.09 26.26
CA SER A 17 -33.17 20.59 27.47
C SER A 17 -32.29 19.53 28.16
N TYR A 18 -32.74 18.27 28.16
CA TYR A 18 -31.97 17.13 28.66
C TYR A 18 -30.70 16.88 27.79
N LEU A 19 -30.82 16.89 26.49
CA LEU A 19 -29.68 16.75 25.57
C LEU A 19 -28.68 17.90 25.71
N TYR A 20 -29.16 19.11 25.98
CA TYR A 20 -28.31 20.29 26.20
C TYR A 20 -27.59 20.26 27.55
N SER A 21 -28.16 19.56 28.55
CA SER A 21 -27.55 19.41 29.88
C SER A 21 -26.52 18.29 29.97
N LEU A 22 -26.44 17.41 28.93
CA LEU A 22 -25.44 16.35 28.92
C LEU A 22 -24.04 16.96 28.72
N PRO A 23 -23.05 16.59 29.56
CA PRO A 23 -21.71 17.10 29.40
C PRO A 23 -21.14 16.60 28.06
N VAL A 24 -20.91 17.50 27.10
CA VAL A 24 -20.28 17.22 25.80
C VAL A 24 -18.81 16.87 26.05
N LYS A 25 -18.53 15.64 26.40
CA LYS A 25 -17.18 15.10 26.41
C LYS A 25 -16.76 14.81 24.96
N GLY A 26 -16.19 15.79 24.27
CA GLY A 26 -15.70 15.49 22.92
C GLY A 26 -15.28 16.64 22.04
N LEU A 27 -15.47 17.88 22.42
CA LEU A 27 -15.05 19.05 21.63
C LEU A 27 -14.26 20.05 22.48
N ILE A 28 -13.19 19.59 23.11
CA ILE A 28 -12.17 20.51 23.63
C ILE A 28 -11.22 20.76 22.44
N LYS A 29 -11.32 21.96 21.81
CA LYS A 29 -10.23 22.47 20.99
C LYS A 29 -8.95 22.40 21.82
N PRO A 30 -7.88 21.71 21.35
CA PRO A 30 -6.62 21.77 22.08
C PRO A 30 -6.19 23.23 22.15
N LYS A 31 -5.91 23.74 23.37
CA LYS A 31 -5.20 25.00 23.54
C LYS A 31 -3.90 24.87 22.74
N GLU A 32 -3.63 25.82 21.86
CA GLU A 32 -2.33 25.97 21.22
C GLU A 32 -1.27 26.18 22.31
N ALA A 33 -0.68 25.09 22.75
CA ALA A 33 0.57 25.13 23.46
C ALA A 33 1.65 25.42 22.41
N LYS A 34 2.33 26.57 22.58
CA LYS A 34 3.60 26.83 21.91
C LYS A 34 4.54 25.70 22.30
N THR A 35 4.68 24.72 21.45
CA THR A 35 5.54 23.55 21.68
C THR A 35 6.65 23.58 20.67
N ASP A 36 7.85 23.54 21.20
CA ASP A 36 9.07 23.20 20.47
C ASP A 36 8.84 21.98 19.59
N LYS A 37 9.07 22.15 18.29
CA LYS A 37 8.76 21.19 17.22
C LYS A 37 9.67 19.96 17.20
N THR A 38 10.21 19.49 18.31
CA THR A 38 11.22 18.42 18.28
C THR A 38 10.93 17.17 19.13
N ASN A 39 9.87 17.10 19.93
CA ASN A 39 9.79 16.00 20.92
C ASN A 39 8.45 15.26 21.08
N VAL A 40 7.52 15.26 20.14
CA VAL A 40 6.23 14.55 20.31
C VAL A 40 6.11 13.26 19.49
N MET A 41 7.11 12.90 18.65
CA MET A 41 7.09 11.65 17.88
C MET A 41 7.81 10.45 18.52
N THR A 42 8.33 10.57 19.73
CA THR A 42 9.16 9.50 20.34
C THR A 42 8.54 8.71 21.48
N ALA A 43 7.32 9.03 21.94
CA ALA A 43 6.83 8.48 23.20
C ALA A 43 5.97 7.19 23.08
N ASN A 44 5.65 6.65 21.92
CA ASN A 44 4.88 5.40 21.79
C ASN A 44 5.42 4.40 20.74
N ARG A 45 6.70 4.47 20.40
CA ARG A 45 7.37 3.34 19.77
C ARG A 45 7.82 2.39 20.90
N LYS A 46 7.01 1.39 21.25
CA LYS A 46 7.57 0.09 21.63
C LYS A 46 8.68 -0.14 20.61
N ALA A 47 9.93 -0.33 21.07
CA ALA A 47 11.04 -0.62 20.20
C ALA A 47 10.64 -1.79 19.29
N ALA A 48 10.20 -1.46 18.07
CA ALA A 48 9.98 -2.46 17.06
C ALA A 48 11.36 -3.10 16.89
N THR A 49 11.47 -4.38 17.17
CA THR A 49 12.69 -5.14 16.95
C THR A 49 13.13 -4.80 15.54
N ALA A 50 14.32 -4.21 15.38
CA ALA A 50 14.78 -3.76 14.07
C ALA A 50 14.83 -4.97 13.15
N VAL A 51 13.95 -5.00 12.15
CA VAL A 51 13.95 -6.06 11.14
C VAL A 51 15.24 -5.94 10.34
N THR A 52 16.00 -7.02 10.26
CA THR A 52 17.28 -7.09 9.55
C THR A 52 17.16 -7.93 8.29
N VAL A 53 18.14 -7.80 7.39
CA VAL A 53 18.21 -8.62 6.17
C VAL A 53 18.24 -10.12 6.51
N ASP A 54 18.95 -10.53 7.55
CA ASP A 54 19.06 -11.93 7.95
C ASP A 54 17.70 -12.52 8.38
N MET A 55 16.91 -11.73 9.12
CA MET A 55 15.55 -12.14 9.55
C MET A 55 14.60 -12.43 8.38
N VAL A 56 14.70 -11.65 7.30
CA VAL A 56 13.84 -11.81 6.12
C VAL A 56 14.43 -12.78 5.10
N SER A 57 15.76 -12.95 5.07
CA SER A 57 16.43 -13.89 4.15
C SER A 57 16.22 -15.33 4.56
N ALA A 58 16.16 -15.66 5.85
CA ALA A 58 16.00 -17.04 6.31
C ALA A 58 14.69 -17.69 5.79
N PRO A 59 13.49 -17.13 5.98
CA PRO A 59 12.26 -17.68 5.40
C PRO A 59 12.26 -17.63 3.87
N ALA A 60 12.84 -16.59 3.25
CA ALA A 60 12.92 -16.46 1.81
C ALA A 60 13.76 -17.60 1.18
N LYS A 61 14.90 -17.97 1.80
CA LYS A 61 15.74 -19.09 1.37
C LYS A 61 14.99 -20.43 1.43
N ALA A 62 14.17 -20.63 2.45
CA ALA A 62 13.35 -21.84 2.56
C ALA A 62 12.33 -21.98 1.42
N ALA A 63 11.88 -20.88 0.84
CA ALA A 63 10.86 -20.83 -0.21
C ALA A 63 11.40 -21.05 -1.64
N ILE A 64 12.71 -20.84 -1.90
CA ILE A 64 13.26 -20.79 -3.27
C ILE A 64 14.00 -22.06 -3.72
N GLY A 65 14.12 -23.04 -2.86
CA GLY A 65 14.80 -24.32 -3.15
C GLY A 65 16.32 -24.26 -2.99
N ALA A 66 16.93 -25.46 -2.89
CA ALA A 66 18.32 -25.63 -2.45
C ALA A 66 19.36 -25.00 -3.39
N ALA A 67 19.19 -25.12 -4.70
CA ALA A 67 20.16 -24.62 -5.68
C ALA A 67 20.27 -23.07 -5.65
N LEU A 68 19.13 -22.38 -5.61
CA LEU A 68 19.11 -20.92 -5.52
C LEU A 68 19.60 -20.43 -4.16
N THR A 69 19.23 -21.15 -3.09
CA THR A 69 19.74 -20.88 -1.73
C THR A 69 21.27 -20.99 -1.67
N ALA A 70 21.86 -22.01 -2.29
CA ALA A 70 23.31 -22.18 -2.32
C ALA A 70 24.01 -21.02 -3.04
N LYS A 71 23.47 -20.55 -4.17
CA LYS A 71 23.98 -19.40 -4.90
C LYS A 71 23.93 -18.11 -4.08
N ILE A 72 22.82 -17.87 -3.38
CA ILE A 72 22.67 -16.69 -2.50
C ILE A 72 23.64 -16.78 -1.32
N ASN A 73 23.79 -17.94 -0.69
CA ASN A 73 24.73 -18.14 0.40
C ASN A 73 26.18 -17.88 -0.01
N ASP A 74 26.56 -18.28 -1.23
CA ASP A 74 27.88 -18.00 -1.79
C ASP A 74 28.11 -16.49 -1.96
N LEU A 75 27.15 -15.79 -2.56
CA LEU A 75 27.23 -14.33 -2.72
C LEU A 75 27.27 -13.60 -1.36
N GLU A 76 26.49 -14.03 -0.38
CA GLU A 76 26.52 -13.46 0.98
C GLU A 76 27.87 -13.74 1.68
N GLY A 77 28.45 -14.94 1.47
CA GLY A 77 29.77 -15.30 1.95
C GLY A 77 30.87 -14.41 1.34
N GLN A 78 30.80 -14.17 0.03
CA GLN A 78 31.72 -13.26 -0.65
C GLN A 78 31.57 -11.82 -0.14
N LEU A 79 30.33 -11.35 0.07
CA LEU A 79 30.05 -9.98 0.56
C LEU A 79 30.65 -9.73 1.95
N LYS A 80 30.70 -10.72 2.83
CA LYS A 80 31.29 -10.57 4.18
C LYS A 80 32.77 -10.19 4.14
N ASN A 81 33.48 -10.63 3.11
CA ASN A 81 34.90 -10.41 2.93
C ASN A 81 35.23 -9.28 1.94
N ALA A 82 34.22 -8.71 1.29
CA ALA A 82 34.39 -7.67 0.29
C ALA A 82 34.17 -6.28 0.87
N SER A 83 34.89 -5.31 0.33
CA SER A 83 34.76 -3.89 0.69
C SER A 83 34.82 -3.01 -0.56
N GLY A 84 34.54 -1.71 -0.39
CA GLY A 84 34.63 -0.75 -1.49
C GLY A 84 33.71 -1.10 -2.68
N ALA A 85 34.25 -1.03 -3.88
CA ALA A 85 33.53 -1.27 -5.14
C ALA A 85 33.05 -2.73 -5.30
N ASP A 86 33.86 -3.70 -4.87
CA ASP A 86 33.50 -5.11 -4.93
C ASP A 86 32.31 -5.43 -4.02
N GLY A 87 32.28 -4.86 -2.80
CA GLY A 87 31.16 -5.00 -1.89
C GLY A 87 29.86 -4.39 -2.49
N GLN A 88 29.95 -3.25 -3.16
CA GLN A 88 28.80 -2.63 -3.84
C GLN A 88 28.29 -3.52 -4.99
N LYS A 89 29.20 -4.07 -5.79
CA LYS A 89 28.86 -5.00 -6.88
C LYS A 89 28.13 -6.23 -6.36
N LEU A 90 28.62 -6.83 -5.29
CA LEU A 90 28.00 -8.00 -4.65
C LEU A 90 26.63 -7.66 -4.03
N GLN A 91 26.48 -6.49 -3.39
CA GLN A 91 25.19 -6.04 -2.90
C GLN A 91 24.15 -5.89 -4.04
N LYS A 92 24.58 -5.31 -5.18
CA LYS A 92 23.73 -5.19 -6.36
C LYS A 92 23.36 -6.56 -6.94
N GLN A 93 24.31 -7.48 -7.01
CA GLN A 93 24.05 -8.85 -7.46
C GLN A 93 23.07 -9.58 -6.53
N LEU A 94 23.22 -9.44 -5.21
CA LEU A 94 22.27 -10.02 -4.23
C LEU A 94 20.88 -9.41 -4.37
N ALA A 95 20.76 -8.09 -4.49
CA ALA A 95 19.47 -7.44 -4.70
C ALA A 95 18.77 -7.99 -5.95
N SER A 96 19.49 -8.06 -7.08
CA SER A 96 18.96 -8.61 -8.33
C SER A 96 18.60 -10.10 -8.20
N GLN A 97 19.46 -10.90 -7.55
CA GLN A 97 19.18 -12.34 -7.38
C GLN A 97 17.92 -12.58 -6.53
N TRP A 98 17.66 -11.75 -5.53
CA TRP A 98 16.43 -11.81 -4.73
C TRP A 98 15.21 -11.34 -5.52
N ASP A 99 15.38 -10.34 -6.42
CA ASP A 99 14.32 -9.92 -7.35
C ASP A 99 13.96 -11.04 -8.33
N ASP A 100 14.95 -11.70 -8.91
CA ASP A 100 14.76 -12.80 -9.87
C ASP A 100 13.94 -13.98 -9.29
N VAL A 101 13.99 -14.16 -7.98
CA VAL A 101 13.23 -15.19 -7.27
C VAL A 101 11.98 -14.65 -6.56
N ASN A 102 11.57 -13.42 -6.90
CA ASN A 102 10.39 -12.74 -6.35
C ASN A 102 10.35 -12.71 -4.81
N GLN A 103 11.49 -12.41 -4.20
CA GLN A 103 11.62 -12.23 -2.74
C GLN A 103 11.97 -10.77 -2.42
N PRO A 104 10.97 -9.86 -2.40
CA PRO A 104 11.21 -8.43 -2.30
C PRO A 104 11.78 -7.99 -0.95
N ALA A 105 11.50 -8.72 0.15
CA ALA A 105 11.96 -8.29 1.46
C ALA A 105 13.49 -8.27 1.57
N PRO A 106 14.24 -9.35 1.30
CA PRO A 106 15.71 -9.26 1.30
C PRO A 106 16.24 -8.34 0.21
N ALA A 107 15.66 -8.32 -1.00
CA ALA A 107 16.06 -7.40 -2.06
C ALA A 107 16.04 -5.93 -1.61
N ALA A 108 14.97 -5.53 -0.89
CA ALA A 108 14.81 -4.17 -0.36
C ALA A 108 15.97 -3.74 0.54
N PHE A 109 16.42 -4.61 1.44
CA PHE A 109 17.53 -4.31 2.34
C PHE A 109 18.87 -4.16 1.60
N TYR A 110 19.13 -4.97 0.57
CA TYR A 110 20.33 -4.81 -0.25
C TYR A 110 20.29 -3.53 -1.09
N TYR A 111 19.16 -3.17 -1.70
CA TYR A 111 18.99 -1.87 -2.36
C TYR A 111 19.13 -0.71 -1.38
N GLN A 112 18.58 -0.81 -0.18
CA GLN A 112 18.71 0.24 0.82
C GLN A 112 20.18 0.42 1.27
N ALA A 113 20.92 -0.67 1.42
CA ALA A 113 22.34 -0.60 1.75
C ALA A 113 23.15 0.11 0.64
N LEU A 114 22.88 -0.20 -0.62
CA LEU A 114 23.45 0.51 -1.77
C LEU A 114 23.05 1.99 -1.76
N ALA A 115 21.76 2.28 -1.61
CA ALA A 115 21.23 3.63 -1.60
C ALA A 115 21.85 4.51 -0.51
N ARG A 116 22.04 3.99 0.70
CA ARG A 116 22.70 4.70 1.80
C ARG A 116 24.17 4.97 1.52
N LYS A 117 24.84 4.15 0.73
CA LYS A 117 26.26 4.24 0.42
C LYS A 117 26.54 5.13 -0.79
N GLU A 118 25.75 4.97 -1.85
CA GLU A 118 25.95 5.65 -3.13
C GLU A 118 25.08 6.90 -3.31
N ASN A 119 23.98 7.00 -2.54
CA ASN A 119 22.97 8.06 -2.60
C ASN A 119 22.44 8.30 -4.03
N LYS A 120 22.22 7.22 -4.78
CA LYS A 120 21.66 7.25 -6.12
C LYS A 120 20.12 7.18 -6.07
N LEU A 121 19.47 7.97 -6.91
CA LEU A 121 18.01 8.01 -7.03
C LEU A 121 17.41 6.62 -7.28
N GLU A 122 17.99 5.88 -8.24
CA GLU A 122 17.52 4.55 -8.65
C GLU A 122 17.53 3.56 -7.48
N ASP A 123 18.61 3.52 -6.70
CA ASP A 123 18.72 2.60 -5.57
C ASP A 123 17.70 2.93 -4.46
N TRP A 124 17.46 4.21 -4.20
CA TRP A 124 16.42 4.65 -3.27
C TRP A 124 15.01 4.27 -3.76
N LEU A 125 14.72 4.44 -5.06
CA LEU A 125 13.43 4.04 -5.64
C LEU A 125 13.25 2.52 -5.59
N ASN A 126 14.29 1.75 -5.96
CA ASN A 126 14.25 0.29 -5.88
C ASN A 126 14.04 -0.20 -4.46
N ALA A 127 14.78 0.34 -3.48
CA ALA A 127 14.58 -0.01 -2.07
C ALA A 127 13.14 0.25 -1.62
N GLY A 128 12.62 1.45 -1.89
CA GLY A 128 11.25 1.82 -1.52
C GLY A 128 10.19 0.94 -2.16
N ASN A 129 10.31 0.66 -3.47
CA ASN A 129 9.40 -0.21 -4.19
C ASN A 129 9.41 -1.63 -3.60
N ARG A 130 10.59 -2.21 -3.35
CA ARG A 130 10.69 -3.55 -2.77
C ARG A 130 10.17 -3.62 -1.34
N PHE A 131 10.33 -2.57 -0.52
CA PHE A 131 9.69 -2.53 0.79
C PHE A 131 8.17 -2.44 0.69
N ASN A 132 7.61 -1.69 -0.25
CA ASN A 132 6.17 -1.68 -0.51
C ASN A 132 5.66 -3.06 -0.97
N ASP A 133 6.42 -3.76 -1.81
CA ASP A 133 6.08 -5.12 -2.26
C ASP A 133 6.20 -6.13 -1.11
N ALA A 134 7.25 -6.03 -0.29
CA ALA A 134 7.40 -6.86 0.91
C ALA A 134 6.23 -6.69 1.89
N TYR A 135 5.76 -5.45 2.08
CA TYR A 135 4.57 -5.18 2.88
C TYR A 135 3.32 -5.87 2.34
N LYS A 136 3.14 -5.88 1.01
CA LYS A 136 1.96 -6.52 0.38
C LYS A 136 1.99 -8.04 0.49
N LEU A 137 3.19 -8.63 0.37
CA LEU A 137 3.35 -10.09 0.31
C LEU A 137 3.49 -10.74 1.67
N THR A 138 3.94 -10.02 2.70
CA THR A 138 4.10 -10.60 4.03
C THR A 138 2.77 -10.77 4.75
N GLN A 139 2.60 -11.94 5.38
CA GLN A 139 1.51 -12.18 6.33
C GLN A 139 1.94 -11.90 7.78
N ASP A 140 3.24 -11.68 8.00
CA ASP A 140 3.77 -11.35 9.31
C ASP A 140 3.52 -9.87 9.67
N THR A 141 2.51 -9.65 10.47
CA THR A 141 2.12 -8.31 10.93
C THR A 141 3.15 -7.63 11.82
N LEU A 142 4.13 -8.38 12.36
CA LEU A 142 5.20 -7.82 13.19
C LEU A 142 6.28 -7.14 12.34
N THR A 143 6.51 -7.61 11.12
CA THR A 143 7.49 -7.03 10.19
C THR A 143 6.91 -5.89 9.34
N GLN A 144 5.59 -5.86 9.12
CA GLN A 144 4.92 -4.84 8.30
C GLN A 144 5.30 -3.38 8.67
N PRO A 145 5.29 -2.97 9.95
CA PRO A 145 5.66 -1.60 10.32
C PRO A 145 7.09 -1.22 9.93
N ALA A 146 8.02 -2.19 9.98
CA ALA A 146 9.41 -1.95 9.58
C ALA A 146 9.51 -1.72 8.06
N PHE A 147 8.79 -2.50 7.25
CA PHE A 147 8.76 -2.30 5.79
C PHE A 147 8.18 -0.93 5.43
N VAL A 148 7.08 -0.51 6.05
CA VAL A 148 6.53 0.83 5.86
C VAL A 148 7.54 1.91 6.21
N THR A 149 8.20 1.80 7.38
CA THR A 149 9.17 2.80 7.84
C THR A 149 10.34 2.92 6.86
N ASN A 150 10.88 1.79 6.39
CA ASN A 150 11.98 1.77 5.44
C ASN A 150 11.54 2.26 4.04
N ALA A 151 10.33 1.94 3.59
CA ALA A 151 9.78 2.47 2.34
C ALA A 151 9.66 4.01 2.40
N VAL A 152 9.14 4.55 3.49
CA VAL A 152 9.03 6.00 3.70
C VAL A 152 10.41 6.66 3.67
N GLU A 153 11.40 6.13 4.40
CA GLU A 153 12.78 6.63 4.38
C GLU A 153 13.34 6.66 2.95
N ALA A 154 13.18 5.56 2.23
CA ALA A 154 13.71 5.41 0.89
C ALA A 154 13.08 6.41 -0.10
N PHE A 155 11.76 6.52 -0.14
CA PHE A 155 11.11 7.46 -1.05
C PHE A 155 11.32 8.92 -0.65
N GLN A 156 11.39 9.24 0.64
CA GLN A 156 11.75 10.59 1.08
C GLN A 156 13.18 10.95 0.64
N SER A 157 14.12 10.01 0.70
CA SER A 157 15.49 10.21 0.23
C SER A 157 15.53 10.36 -1.30
N ALA A 158 14.78 9.56 -2.04
CA ALA A 158 14.62 9.70 -3.49
C ALA A 158 14.05 11.08 -3.86
N LEU A 159 13.04 11.57 -3.13
CA LEU A 159 12.42 12.86 -3.38
C LEU A 159 13.30 14.06 -2.97
N LYS A 160 14.26 13.89 -2.05
CA LYS A 160 15.29 14.90 -1.83
C LYS A 160 16.22 15.06 -3.04
N LEU A 161 16.53 13.96 -3.74
CA LEU A 161 17.35 13.98 -4.96
C LEU A 161 16.54 14.47 -6.19
N LYS A 162 15.28 14.06 -6.29
CA LYS A 162 14.39 14.45 -7.41
C LYS A 162 12.97 14.73 -6.89
N PRO A 163 12.67 15.97 -6.46
CA PRO A 163 11.36 16.33 -5.88
C PRO A 163 10.16 16.07 -6.81
N GLU A 164 10.37 16.12 -8.12
CA GLU A 164 9.33 15.92 -9.13
C GLU A 164 9.17 14.46 -9.59
N SER A 165 9.86 13.51 -8.95
CA SER A 165 9.72 12.08 -9.29
C SER A 165 8.29 11.61 -9.04
N LEU A 166 7.55 11.31 -10.11
CA LEU A 166 6.21 10.74 -10.01
C LEU A 166 6.25 9.35 -9.36
N GLU A 167 7.28 8.56 -9.65
CA GLU A 167 7.50 7.26 -9.03
C GLU A 167 7.75 7.41 -7.52
N GLY A 168 8.63 8.31 -7.11
CA GLY A 168 8.89 8.58 -5.70
C GLY A 168 7.65 9.05 -4.95
N LYS A 169 6.85 9.96 -5.55
CA LYS A 169 5.57 10.41 -4.98
C LYS A 169 4.55 9.29 -4.89
N THR A 170 4.45 8.44 -5.92
CA THR A 170 3.54 7.29 -5.93
C THR A 170 3.92 6.30 -4.82
N GLY A 171 5.19 5.91 -4.76
CA GLY A 171 5.68 4.96 -3.76
C GLY A 171 5.52 5.48 -2.32
N LEU A 172 5.85 6.75 -2.07
CA LEU A 172 5.64 7.39 -0.76
C LEU A 172 4.15 7.44 -0.39
N GLY A 173 3.31 7.76 -1.37
CA GLY A 173 1.85 7.76 -1.21
C GLY A 173 1.32 6.41 -0.77
N VAL A 174 1.77 5.33 -1.42
CA VAL A 174 1.42 3.95 -1.06
C VAL A 174 1.91 3.60 0.35
N ALA A 175 3.16 3.93 0.69
CA ALA A 175 3.72 3.66 2.01
C ALA A 175 2.94 4.37 3.13
N TYR A 176 2.53 5.62 2.94
CA TYR A 176 1.71 6.35 3.91
C TYR A 176 0.32 5.75 4.11
N VAL A 177 -0.34 5.30 3.04
CA VAL A 177 -1.65 4.64 3.17
C VAL A 177 -1.51 3.30 3.89
N ASN A 178 -0.53 2.49 3.51
CA ASN A 178 -0.27 1.18 4.11
C ASN A 178 0.08 1.28 5.60
N GLY A 179 0.88 2.28 5.98
CA GLY A 179 1.26 2.51 7.36
C GLY A 179 0.15 3.01 8.28
N GLY A 180 -0.96 3.49 7.73
CA GLY A 180 -2.12 3.96 8.48
C GLY A 180 -1.91 5.23 9.30
N ALA A 181 -0.67 5.70 9.45
CA ALA A 181 -0.38 6.91 10.24
C ALA A 181 -0.74 8.21 9.51
N SER A 182 -0.70 8.23 8.18
CA SER A 182 -0.96 9.42 7.37
C SER A 182 -1.66 9.08 6.04
N PRO A 183 -2.76 8.32 6.04
CA PRO A 183 -3.39 7.82 4.82
C PRO A 183 -3.86 8.95 3.90
N MET A 184 -4.36 10.05 4.44
CA MET A 184 -4.81 11.20 3.64
C MET A 184 -3.65 11.90 2.93
N GLN A 185 -2.46 11.97 3.54
CA GLN A 185 -1.26 12.49 2.87
C GLN A 185 -0.84 11.57 1.72
N GLY A 186 -0.93 10.25 1.92
CA GLY A 186 -0.66 9.27 0.88
C GLY A 186 -1.60 9.43 -0.31
N ILE A 187 -2.90 9.53 -0.07
CA ILE A 187 -3.89 9.78 -1.12
C ILE A 187 -3.63 11.12 -1.84
N ALA A 188 -3.26 12.19 -1.11
CA ALA A 188 -2.96 13.49 -1.71
C ALA A 188 -1.76 13.41 -2.67
N LEU A 189 -0.69 12.68 -2.33
CA LEU A 189 0.44 12.44 -3.22
C LEU A 189 0.04 11.70 -4.49
N LEU A 190 -0.77 10.65 -4.37
CA LEU A 190 -1.26 9.89 -5.53
C LEU A 190 -2.16 10.76 -6.43
N LEU A 191 -3.01 11.61 -5.85
CA LEU A 191 -3.83 12.56 -6.59
C LEU A 191 -2.99 13.63 -7.30
N GLU A 192 -1.89 14.09 -6.68
CA GLU A 192 -0.94 14.98 -7.34
C GLU A 192 -0.30 14.32 -8.55
N VAL A 193 0.08 13.05 -8.43
CA VAL A 193 0.64 12.28 -9.55
C VAL A 193 -0.34 12.19 -10.70
N VAL A 194 -1.59 11.78 -10.48
CA VAL A 194 -2.59 11.67 -11.56
C VAL A 194 -3.06 13.02 -12.09
N LYS A 195 -2.87 14.12 -11.36
CA LYS A 195 -3.07 15.46 -11.88
C LYS A 195 -2.00 15.84 -12.90
N LYS A 196 -0.75 15.41 -12.68
CA LYS A 196 0.37 15.66 -13.61
C LYS A 196 0.38 14.67 -14.78
N ASP A 197 0.08 13.42 -14.50
CA ASP A 197 0.01 12.33 -15.46
C ASP A 197 -1.29 11.53 -15.23
N PRO A 198 -2.41 11.91 -15.88
CA PRO A 198 -3.70 11.25 -15.72
C PRO A 198 -3.69 9.76 -16.05
N ASN A 199 -2.74 9.34 -16.87
CA ASN A 199 -2.57 7.96 -17.30
C ASN A 199 -1.55 7.19 -16.46
N ASN A 200 -1.03 7.77 -15.38
CA ASN A 200 -0.06 7.08 -14.54
C ASN A 200 -0.64 5.77 -14.00
N TRP A 201 -0.09 4.67 -14.49
CA TRP A 201 -0.58 3.33 -14.19
C TRP A 201 -0.60 3.03 -12.70
N ASN A 202 0.56 3.15 -12.06
CA ASN A 202 0.73 2.78 -10.65
C ASN A 202 -0.11 3.66 -9.71
N ALA A 203 -0.21 4.96 -9.99
CA ALA A 203 -1.02 5.86 -9.17
C ALA A 203 -2.52 5.55 -9.32
N ASN A 204 -3.02 5.30 -10.54
CA ASN A 204 -4.42 4.93 -10.75
C ASN A 204 -4.74 3.57 -10.14
N LEU A 205 -3.86 2.56 -10.28
CA LEU A 205 -4.06 1.24 -9.70
C LEU A 205 -4.20 1.34 -8.17
N ASN A 206 -3.25 2.01 -7.52
CA ASN A 206 -3.29 2.16 -6.06
C ASN A 206 -4.48 3.00 -5.58
N LEU A 207 -4.82 4.10 -6.26
CA LEU A 207 -6.03 4.87 -5.93
C LEU A 207 -7.30 4.03 -6.07
N GLY A 208 -7.40 3.18 -7.11
CA GLY A 208 -8.50 2.25 -7.30
C GLY A 208 -8.60 1.24 -6.15
N MET A 209 -7.49 0.60 -5.82
CA MET A 209 -7.42 -0.38 -4.72
C MET A 209 -7.77 0.27 -3.36
N PHE A 210 -7.27 1.47 -3.08
CA PHE A 210 -7.58 2.18 -1.83
C PHE A 210 -9.04 2.65 -1.79
N ALA A 211 -9.61 3.03 -2.94
CA ALA A 211 -11.02 3.35 -3.06
C ALA A 211 -11.90 2.11 -2.77
N MET A 212 -11.56 0.93 -3.30
CA MET A 212 -12.23 -0.33 -2.96
C MET A 212 -12.15 -0.61 -1.45
N LYS A 213 -10.95 -0.52 -0.89
CA LYS A 213 -10.70 -0.81 0.54
C LYS A 213 -11.49 0.10 1.47
N SER A 214 -11.82 1.31 1.02
CA SER A 214 -12.63 2.31 1.76
C SER A 214 -14.10 2.33 1.34
N GLY A 215 -14.58 1.39 0.53
CA GLY A 215 -15.97 1.30 0.08
C GLY A 215 -16.39 2.34 -0.96
N GLN A 216 -15.43 3.07 -1.56
CA GLN A 216 -15.69 4.09 -2.58
C GLN A 216 -15.67 3.48 -3.99
N TYR A 217 -16.55 2.49 -4.22
CA TYR A 217 -16.50 1.65 -5.41
C TYR A 217 -16.71 2.39 -6.72
N GLU A 218 -17.50 3.48 -6.76
CA GLU A 218 -17.66 4.31 -7.97
C GLU A 218 -16.33 4.95 -8.38
N LYS A 219 -15.54 5.43 -7.40
CA LYS A 219 -14.21 5.97 -7.67
C LYS A 219 -13.24 4.88 -8.15
N ALA A 220 -13.32 3.68 -7.56
CA ALA A 220 -12.54 2.54 -7.99
C ALA A 220 -12.83 2.17 -9.46
N VAL A 221 -14.11 2.08 -9.83
CA VAL A 221 -14.55 1.85 -11.22
C VAL A 221 -13.93 2.86 -12.17
N GLY A 222 -13.96 4.15 -11.83
CA GLY A 222 -13.36 5.21 -12.66
C GLY A 222 -11.85 4.98 -12.88
N ARG A 223 -11.11 4.61 -11.83
CA ARG A 223 -9.66 4.35 -11.93
C ARG A 223 -9.33 3.11 -12.76
N PHE A 224 -10.04 2.01 -12.53
CA PHE A 224 -9.78 0.78 -13.27
C PHE A 224 -10.18 0.90 -14.75
N LYS A 225 -11.24 1.63 -15.08
CA LYS A 225 -11.57 1.98 -16.47
C LYS A 225 -10.44 2.75 -17.16
N THR A 226 -9.83 3.72 -16.47
CA THR A 226 -8.68 4.45 -17.00
C THR A 226 -7.51 3.51 -17.34
N LEU A 227 -7.24 2.52 -16.49
CA LEU A 227 -6.19 1.53 -16.74
C LEU A 227 -6.51 0.62 -17.92
N ILE A 228 -7.72 0.06 -17.94
CA ILE A 228 -8.15 -0.88 -18.98
C ILE A 228 -8.21 -0.20 -20.37
N ALA A 229 -8.51 1.09 -20.41
CA ALA A 229 -8.48 1.86 -21.65
C ALA A 229 -7.06 2.02 -22.22
N GLN A 230 -6.02 2.00 -21.37
CA GLN A 230 -4.63 2.05 -21.81
C GLN A 230 -4.13 0.67 -22.24
N LYS A 231 -4.38 -0.32 -21.41
CA LYS A 231 -3.98 -1.71 -21.62
C LYS A 231 -4.94 -2.64 -20.90
N GLN A 232 -5.42 -3.62 -21.62
CA GLN A 232 -6.24 -4.68 -21.02
C GLN A 232 -5.33 -5.62 -20.23
N GLU A 233 -5.41 -5.57 -18.92
CA GLU A 233 -4.69 -6.45 -18.01
C GLU A 233 -5.67 -7.11 -17.03
N LEU A 234 -5.32 -8.33 -16.59
CA LEU A 234 -6.18 -9.15 -15.77
C LEU A 234 -6.50 -8.49 -14.42
N GLU A 235 -5.49 -7.96 -13.76
CA GLU A 235 -5.63 -7.41 -12.40
C GLU A 235 -6.63 -6.23 -12.34
N PRO A 236 -6.49 -5.14 -13.12
CA PRO A 236 -7.48 -4.06 -13.09
C PRO A 236 -8.85 -4.49 -13.62
N THR A 237 -8.93 -5.46 -14.54
CA THR A 237 -10.21 -5.99 -15.03
C THR A 237 -10.93 -6.77 -13.92
N PHE A 238 -10.21 -7.56 -13.15
CA PHE A 238 -10.78 -8.27 -11.99
C PHE A 238 -11.26 -7.29 -10.90
N TYR A 239 -10.46 -6.27 -10.56
CA TYR A 239 -10.87 -5.26 -9.59
C TYR A 239 -12.06 -4.41 -10.08
N LEU A 240 -12.18 -4.21 -11.39
CA LEU A 240 -13.37 -3.57 -11.98
C LEU A 240 -14.60 -4.44 -11.77
N ALA A 241 -14.51 -5.75 -12.02
CA ALA A 241 -15.61 -6.69 -11.80
C ALA A 241 -16.05 -6.71 -10.33
N GLU A 242 -15.09 -6.80 -9.39
CA GLU A 242 -15.37 -6.74 -7.97
C GLU A 242 -16.03 -5.41 -7.55
N SER A 243 -15.56 -4.29 -8.11
CA SER A 243 -16.15 -2.97 -7.83
C SER A 243 -17.59 -2.88 -8.31
N TYR A 244 -17.90 -3.39 -9.50
CA TYR A 244 -19.27 -3.48 -10.02
C TYR A 244 -20.15 -4.41 -9.19
N LYS A 245 -19.62 -5.56 -8.74
CA LYS A 245 -20.31 -6.49 -7.83
C LYS A 245 -20.75 -5.77 -6.57
N GLN A 246 -19.86 -5.00 -5.94
CA GLN A 246 -20.16 -4.24 -4.72
C GLN A 246 -21.18 -3.12 -4.93
N LEU A 247 -21.26 -2.57 -6.13
CA LEU A 247 -22.26 -1.56 -6.52
C LEU A 247 -23.61 -2.17 -6.91
N GLY A 248 -23.75 -3.51 -6.93
CA GLY A 248 -24.95 -4.20 -7.41
C GLY A 248 -25.15 -4.11 -8.93
N MET A 249 -24.15 -3.68 -9.68
CA MET A 249 -24.15 -3.60 -11.15
C MET A 249 -23.87 -4.99 -11.74
N LYS A 250 -24.86 -5.89 -11.57
CA LYS A 250 -24.72 -7.32 -11.87
C LYS A 250 -24.28 -7.61 -13.31
N LYS A 251 -24.85 -6.91 -14.29
CA LYS A 251 -24.52 -7.12 -15.71
C LYS A 251 -23.07 -6.76 -16.00
N GLU A 252 -22.64 -5.56 -15.59
CA GLU A 252 -21.29 -5.06 -15.80
C GLU A 252 -20.25 -5.92 -15.08
N ALA A 253 -20.58 -6.42 -13.88
CA ALA A 253 -19.73 -7.32 -13.12
C ALA A 253 -19.52 -8.65 -13.88
N ILE A 254 -20.61 -9.24 -14.41
CA ILE A 254 -20.57 -10.48 -15.19
C ILE A 254 -19.74 -10.28 -16.45
N ASP A 255 -19.94 -9.19 -17.19
CA ASP A 255 -19.20 -8.88 -18.42
C ASP A 255 -17.69 -8.74 -18.13
N ALA A 256 -17.33 -8.08 -17.02
CA ALA A 256 -15.94 -7.91 -16.63
C ALA A 256 -15.28 -9.22 -16.15
N TYR A 257 -16.01 -10.09 -15.41
CA TYR A 257 -15.55 -11.42 -15.04
C TYR A 257 -15.33 -12.33 -16.24
N GLN A 258 -16.23 -12.28 -17.24
CA GLN A 258 -16.05 -13.04 -18.48
C GLN A 258 -14.77 -12.62 -19.21
N LYS A 259 -14.48 -11.33 -19.27
CA LYS A 259 -13.21 -10.84 -19.83
C LYS A 259 -11.98 -11.37 -19.05
N CYS A 260 -12.04 -11.44 -17.73
CA CYS A 260 -10.96 -12.05 -16.94
C CYS A 260 -10.71 -13.51 -17.34
N LYS A 261 -11.80 -14.28 -17.57
CA LYS A 261 -11.70 -15.68 -17.99
C LYS A 261 -11.10 -15.82 -19.39
N GLU A 262 -11.43 -14.90 -20.31
CA GLU A 262 -10.84 -14.86 -21.67
C GLU A 262 -9.34 -14.53 -21.63
N MET A 263 -8.93 -13.62 -20.71
CA MET A 263 -7.54 -13.18 -20.58
C MET A 263 -6.65 -14.25 -19.92
N MET A 264 -7.19 -15.10 -19.08
CA MET A 264 -6.48 -16.16 -18.40
C MET A 264 -7.21 -17.49 -18.56
N PRO A 265 -6.92 -18.26 -19.62
CA PRO A 265 -7.57 -19.53 -19.91
C PRO A 265 -7.01 -20.67 -19.04
N ASP A 266 -7.11 -20.50 -17.72
CA ASP A 266 -6.74 -21.50 -16.72
C ASP A 266 -8.03 -22.15 -16.18
N PRO A 267 -8.13 -23.50 -16.15
CA PRO A 267 -9.36 -24.18 -15.72
C PRO A 267 -9.76 -23.89 -14.27
N VAL A 268 -8.79 -23.77 -13.36
CA VAL A 268 -9.05 -23.52 -11.93
C VAL A 268 -9.54 -22.09 -11.74
N PHE A 269 -8.85 -21.13 -12.38
CA PHE A 269 -9.27 -19.74 -12.40
C PHE A 269 -10.65 -19.58 -13.03
N GLY A 270 -10.89 -20.24 -14.19
CA GLY A 270 -12.17 -20.23 -14.90
C GLY A 270 -13.33 -20.71 -14.02
N GLN A 271 -13.17 -21.82 -13.30
CA GLN A 271 -14.18 -22.35 -12.37
C GLN A 271 -14.51 -21.34 -11.27
N ARG A 272 -13.51 -20.69 -10.68
CA ARG A 272 -13.73 -19.68 -9.65
C ARG A 272 -14.49 -18.47 -10.20
N ILE A 273 -14.18 -18.04 -11.41
CA ILE A 273 -14.92 -16.95 -12.08
C ILE A 273 -16.38 -17.37 -12.36
N ASP A 274 -16.61 -18.61 -12.78
CA ASP A 274 -17.97 -19.13 -13.00
C ASP A 274 -18.80 -19.15 -11.71
N GLU A 275 -18.18 -19.44 -10.57
CA GLU A 275 -18.84 -19.35 -9.25
C GLU A 275 -19.25 -17.91 -8.94
N TYR A 276 -18.38 -16.91 -9.14
CA TYR A 276 -18.75 -15.49 -8.93
C TYR A 276 -19.88 -15.05 -9.85
N ILE A 277 -19.88 -15.48 -11.12
CA ILE A 277 -20.95 -15.18 -12.07
C ILE A 277 -22.25 -15.85 -11.64
N LYS A 278 -22.20 -17.09 -11.14
CA LYS A 278 -23.38 -17.83 -10.64
C LYS A 278 -24.00 -17.11 -9.43
N GLU A 279 -23.17 -16.66 -8.48
CA GLU A 279 -23.64 -15.88 -7.33
C GLU A 279 -24.39 -14.61 -7.74
N LEU A 280 -23.93 -13.93 -8.80
CA LEU A 280 -24.56 -12.69 -9.30
C LEU A 280 -25.88 -12.93 -10.02
N LYS A 281 -26.11 -14.14 -10.58
CA LYS A 281 -27.33 -14.51 -11.31
C LYS A 281 -28.46 -14.93 -10.36
N ASN A 282 -28.11 -15.36 -9.15
CA ASN A 282 -29.07 -15.69 -8.09
C ASN A 282 -29.45 -14.43 -7.30
#